data_6363f153182cea4229c3c29b230fb191
#
_entry.id   6363f153182cea4229c3c29b230fb191
#
_cell.length_a   1.000
_cell.length_b   1.000
_cell.length_c   1.000
_cell.angle_alpha   90.00
_cell.angle_beta   90.00
_cell.angle_gamma   90.00
#
_symmetry.space_group_name_H-M   'P 1'
#
loop_
_entity.id
_entity.type
_entity.pdbx_description
1 polymer ?
#
loop_
_entity_poly.entity_id
_entity_poly.type
_entity_poly.pdbx_seq_one_letter_code
_entity_poly.pdbx_strand_id
1 'polypeptide(L)'
;GNVPAYVHKEAKLKQAINDIVLSKAFDNGMICASEQAAIVDREIYDEFIKLIKEHRVYFVNAEEKAKSEKLLFGVQAYSQDVETAKLNSVIVGKYAEDIAKMAGFEVPKGTVILAAECKEVGVNEPLTREKLSPVLAVLKSTSTEDGIEKSRQMVEFNGLGHSAAVHTQDADVAEEFGKVVRACRIIWNSPS
;
A
#
# COMPACT_ATOMS: atom_id res chain seq x y z
N GLY A 1 -11.46 -3.60 -4.41
CA GLY A 1 -10.33 -4.50 -4.60
C GLY A 1 -9.09 -4.11 -3.83
N ASN A 2 -8.25 -5.08 -3.56
CA ASN A 2 -7.04 -4.87 -2.77
C ASN A 2 -5.80 -4.79 -3.69
N VAL A 3 -5.50 -3.62 -4.19
CA VAL A 3 -4.56 -3.37 -5.28
C VAL A 3 -3.11 -3.29 -4.77
N PRO A 4 -2.21 -4.18 -5.23
CA PRO A 4 -0.78 -4.04 -4.97
C PRO A 4 -0.09 -3.23 -6.07
N ALA A 5 1.01 -2.56 -5.70
CA ALA A 5 1.99 -2.02 -6.64
C ALA A 5 3.34 -2.65 -6.31
N TYR A 6 3.81 -3.53 -7.17
CA TYR A 6 5.13 -4.14 -7.02
C TYR A 6 6.19 -3.26 -7.68
N VAL A 7 7.17 -2.85 -6.90
CA VAL A 7 8.30 -2.04 -7.37
C VAL A 7 9.54 -2.92 -7.38
N HIS A 8 9.88 -3.40 -8.57
CA HIS A 8 11.03 -4.27 -8.82
C HIS A 8 12.33 -3.47 -8.76
N LYS A 9 13.43 -4.13 -8.39
CA LYS A 9 14.75 -3.49 -8.27
C LYS A 9 15.22 -2.76 -9.54
N GLU A 10 14.72 -3.15 -10.71
CA GLU A 10 15.04 -2.49 -11.98
C GLU A 10 13.97 -1.50 -12.43
N ALA A 11 13.14 -1.03 -11.51
CA ALA A 11 12.17 0.02 -11.80
C ALA A 11 12.88 1.37 -11.96
N LYS A 12 12.27 2.24 -12.77
CA LYS A 12 12.59 3.68 -12.72
C LYS A 12 11.97 4.23 -11.46
N LEU A 13 12.74 4.27 -10.39
CA LEU A 13 12.24 4.47 -9.04
C LEU A 13 11.48 5.79 -8.85
N LYS A 14 12.01 6.89 -9.38
CA LYS A 14 11.33 8.19 -9.27
C LYS A 14 9.98 8.20 -9.99
N GLN A 15 9.90 7.58 -11.15
CA GLN A 15 8.66 7.46 -11.90
C GLN A 15 7.66 6.58 -11.16
N ALA A 16 8.11 5.43 -10.66
CA ALA A 16 7.26 4.51 -9.89
C ALA A 16 6.65 5.21 -8.66
N ILE A 17 7.47 5.96 -7.93
CA ILE A 17 7.03 6.71 -6.76
C ILE A 17 6.00 7.78 -7.16
N ASN A 18 6.27 8.54 -8.20
CA ASN A 18 5.35 9.55 -8.67
C ASN A 18 4.00 8.95 -9.06
N ASP A 19 4.02 7.83 -9.77
CA ASP A 19 2.81 7.13 -10.20
C ASP A 19 1.99 6.64 -9.01
N ILE A 20 2.65 6.04 -8.02
CA ILE A 20 1.99 5.54 -6.81
C ILE A 20 1.37 6.68 -6.00
N VAL A 21 2.12 7.76 -5.78
CA VAL A 21 1.61 8.92 -5.02
C VAL A 21 0.44 9.56 -5.73
N LEU A 22 0.55 9.77 -7.04
CA LEU A 22 -0.51 10.37 -7.85
C LEU A 22 -1.80 9.56 -7.75
N SER A 23 -1.69 8.27 -7.95
CA SER A 23 -2.83 7.35 -7.93
C SER A 23 -3.41 7.18 -6.52
N LYS A 24 -2.56 7.04 -5.50
CA LYS A 24 -3.00 6.84 -4.12
C LYS A 24 -3.64 8.08 -3.51
N ALA A 25 -3.12 9.26 -3.82
CA ALA A 25 -3.66 10.51 -3.29
C ALA A 25 -4.92 10.97 -4.04
N PHE A 26 -5.14 10.48 -5.25
CA PHE A 26 -6.30 10.84 -6.04
C PHE A 26 -7.59 10.51 -5.29
N ASP A 27 -8.47 11.52 -5.20
CA ASP A 27 -9.75 11.40 -4.49
C ASP A 27 -9.61 10.79 -3.07
N ASN A 28 -8.51 11.15 -2.39
CA ASN A 28 -8.18 10.65 -1.05
C ASN A 28 -8.19 9.12 -0.93
N GLY A 29 -7.79 8.44 -2.00
CA GLY A 29 -7.69 6.98 -2.00
C GLY A 29 -9.02 6.24 -2.04
N MET A 30 -10.11 6.93 -2.34
CA MET A 30 -11.44 6.32 -2.39
C MET A 30 -11.67 5.43 -3.61
N ILE A 31 -10.93 5.65 -4.69
CA ILE A 31 -11.13 4.88 -5.92
C ILE A 31 -10.70 3.43 -5.71
N CYS A 32 -11.51 2.50 -6.20
CA CYS A 32 -11.25 1.07 -6.04
C CYS A 32 -9.98 0.58 -6.72
N ALA A 33 -9.43 1.34 -7.67
CA ALA A 33 -8.17 1.06 -8.33
C ALA A 33 -6.96 1.68 -7.62
N SER A 34 -7.16 2.43 -6.54
CA SER A 34 -6.08 3.02 -5.74
C SER A 34 -5.20 1.95 -5.10
N GLU A 35 -3.90 2.13 -5.17
CA GLU A 35 -2.97 1.18 -4.56
C GLU A 35 -3.16 1.09 -3.05
N GLN A 36 -3.28 -0.11 -2.54
CA GLN A 36 -3.42 -0.37 -1.11
C GLN A 36 -2.07 -0.69 -0.46
N ALA A 37 -1.13 -1.21 -1.23
CA ALA A 37 0.21 -1.51 -0.76
C ALA A 37 1.24 -1.28 -1.86
N ALA A 38 2.41 -0.79 -1.47
CA ALA A 38 3.62 -0.80 -2.28
C ALA A 38 4.51 -1.93 -1.77
N ILE A 39 4.85 -2.87 -2.65
CA ILE A 39 5.72 -3.99 -2.34
C ILE A 39 7.04 -3.71 -3.06
N VAL A 40 8.11 -3.50 -2.30
CA VAL A 40 9.35 -2.93 -2.82
C VAL A 40 10.52 -3.88 -2.58
N ASP A 41 11.27 -4.19 -3.64
CA ASP A 41 12.44 -5.05 -3.53
C ASP A 41 13.45 -4.48 -2.55
N ARG A 42 14.06 -5.37 -1.75
CA ARG A 42 15.00 -5.00 -0.68
C ARG A 42 16.16 -4.14 -1.17
N GLU A 43 16.63 -4.35 -2.40
CA GLU A 43 17.75 -3.64 -2.97
C GLU A 43 17.50 -2.14 -3.11
N ILE A 44 16.24 -1.74 -3.28
CA ILE A 44 15.84 -0.34 -3.46
C ILE A 44 14.92 0.16 -2.35
N TYR A 45 14.70 -0.62 -1.31
CA TYR A 45 13.71 -0.32 -0.27
C TYR A 45 14.01 0.98 0.49
N ASP A 46 15.25 1.13 0.97
CA ASP A 46 15.63 2.30 1.75
C ASP A 46 15.59 3.57 0.89
N GLU A 47 16.02 3.48 -0.37
CA GLU A 47 15.94 4.59 -1.31
C GLU A 47 14.49 4.94 -1.63
N PHE A 48 13.63 3.93 -1.80
CA PHE A 48 12.19 4.14 -2.00
C PHE A 48 11.60 4.95 -0.85
N ILE A 49 11.85 4.55 0.40
CA ILE A 49 11.33 5.26 1.57
C ILE A 49 11.82 6.70 1.59
N LYS A 50 13.11 6.91 1.36
CA LYS A 50 13.70 8.24 1.34
C LYS A 50 13.04 9.14 0.30
N LEU A 51 12.89 8.64 -0.94
CA LEU A 51 12.35 9.42 -2.04
C LEU A 51 10.85 9.68 -1.92
N ILE A 52 10.08 8.69 -1.47
CA ILE A 52 8.63 8.87 -1.36
C ILE A 52 8.26 9.90 -0.28
N LYS A 53 9.09 10.04 0.75
CA LYS A 53 8.90 11.08 1.78
C LYS A 53 8.94 12.49 1.20
N GLU A 54 9.61 12.70 0.08
CA GLU A 54 9.68 14.00 -0.59
C GLU A 54 8.34 14.39 -1.25
N HIS A 55 7.41 13.43 -1.37
CA HIS A 55 6.08 13.62 -1.96
C HIS A 55 4.99 13.84 -0.92
N ARG A 56 5.30 14.40 0.24
CA ARG A 56 4.35 14.65 1.32
C ARG A 56 3.72 13.36 1.89
N VAL A 57 4.49 12.29 1.85
CA VAL A 57 4.11 11.01 2.44
C VAL A 57 4.74 10.93 3.83
N TYR A 58 3.91 10.73 4.84
CA TYR A 58 4.36 10.60 6.22
C TYR A 58 4.39 9.13 6.63
N PHE A 59 5.56 8.64 7.03
CA PHE A 59 5.69 7.28 7.57
C PHE A 59 5.39 7.28 9.06
N VAL A 60 4.34 6.57 9.43
CA VAL A 60 3.95 6.43 10.83
C VAL A 60 4.96 5.58 11.61
N ASN A 61 5.22 5.95 12.87
CA ASN A 61 6.02 5.11 13.77
C ASN A 61 5.15 3.96 14.32
N ALA A 62 5.73 3.10 15.15
CA ALA A 62 5.02 1.92 15.68
C ALA A 62 3.76 2.28 16.46
N GLU A 63 3.83 3.32 17.30
CA GLU A 63 2.68 3.78 18.07
C GLU A 63 1.60 4.37 17.18
N GLU A 64 1.97 5.21 16.23
CA GLU A 64 1.07 5.82 15.27
C GLU A 64 0.43 4.77 14.35
N LYS A 65 1.20 3.75 13.96
CA LYS A 65 0.67 2.61 13.21
C LYS A 65 -0.43 1.90 13.99
N ALA A 66 -0.17 1.59 15.25
CA ALA A 66 -1.16 0.93 16.11
C ALA A 66 -2.44 1.77 16.25
N LYS A 67 -2.29 3.08 16.42
CA LYS A 67 -3.43 4.01 16.50
C LYS A 67 -4.22 4.04 15.18
N SER A 68 -3.53 4.03 14.05
CA SER A 68 -4.15 4.01 12.73
C SER A 68 -4.90 2.71 12.49
N GLU A 69 -4.32 1.57 12.86
CA GLU A 69 -4.97 0.26 12.77
C GLU A 69 -6.25 0.23 13.59
N LYS A 70 -6.19 0.74 14.79
CA LYS A 70 -7.35 0.80 15.69
C LYS A 70 -8.47 1.67 15.12
N LEU A 71 -8.12 2.83 14.57
CA LEU A 71 -9.09 3.72 13.93
C LEU A 71 -9.72 3.08 12.67
N LEU A 72 -8.90 2.54 11.79
CA LEU A 72 -9.37 2.04 10.49
C LEU A 72 -10.10 0.72 10.61
N PHE A 73 -9.64 -0.17 11.48
CA PHE A 73 -10.14 -1.57 11.52
C PHE A 73 -10.60 -2.04 12.90
N GLY A 74 -10.43 -1.24 13.94
CA GLY A 74 -10.84 -1.58 15.30
C GLY A 74 -9.93 -2.56 16.02
N VAL A 75 -8.84 -3.01 15.38
CA VAL A 75 -7.90 -3.98 15.92
C VAL A 75 -6.47 -3.57 15.58
N GLN A 76 -5.50 -4.12 16.31
CA GLN A 76 -4.08 -3.89 16.04
C GLN A 76 -3.45 -5.13 15.40
N ALA A 77 -2.36 -4.92 14.67
CA ALA A 77 -1.59 -6.01 14.06
C ALA A 77 -1.14 -7.03 15.11
N TYR A 78 -1.25 -8.30 14.76
CA TYR A 78 -0.84 -9.43 15.60
C TYR A 78 -1.58 -9.55 16.94
N SER A 79 -2.68 -8.83 17.12
CA SER A 79 -3.50 -8.97 18.33
C SER A 79 -4.35 -10.25 18.28
N GLN A 80 -4.88 -10.66 19.45
CA GLN A 80 -5.73 -11.86 19.54
C GLN A 80 -7.04 -11.71 18.76
N ASP A 81 -7.54 -10.50 18.64
CA ASP A 81 -8.80 -10.20 17.97
C ASP A 81 -8.62 -9.70 16.52
N VAL A 82 -7.43 -9.81 15.96
CA VAL A 82 -7.08 -9.27 14.63
C VAL A 82 -8.01 -9.78 13.52
N GLU A 83 -8.56 -10.96 13.67
CA GLU A 83 -9.50 -11.55 12.70
C GLU A 83 -10.83 -10.80 12.64
N THR A 84 -11.17 -10.03 13.66
CA THR A 84 -12.41 -9.25 13.71
C THR A 84 -12.30 -7.90 13.01
N ALA A 85 -11.20 -7.64 12.33
CA ALA A 85 -10.97 -6.38 11.62
C ALA A 85 -12.11 -6.04 10.68
N LYS A 86 -12.61 -4.80 10.78
CA LYS A 86 -13.67 -4.30 9.93
C LYS A 86 -13.40 -2.83 9.61
N LEU A 87 -13.45 -2.47 8.34
CA LEU A 87 -13.21 -1.10 7.92
C LEU A 87 -14.23 -0.15 8.55
N ASN A 88 -13.73 0.89 9.17
CA ASN A 88 -14.53 1.97 9.73
C ASN A 88 -14.96 2.91 8.59
N SER A 89 -16.23 2.91 8.24
CA SER A 89 -16.74 3.70 7.12
C SER A 89 -16.58 5.22 7.31
N VAL A 90 -16.40 5.68 8.54
CA VAL A 90 -16.25 7.12 8.85
C VAL A 90 -14.97 7.70 8.24
N ILE A 91 -13.91 6.87 8.08
CA ILE A 91 -12.62 7.36 7.55
C ILE A 91 -12.58 7.41 6.02
N VAL A 92 -13.53 6.81 5.34
CA VAL A 92 -13.54 6.73 3.87
C VAL A 92 -13.60 8.14 3.28
N GLY A 93 -12.68 8.45 2.37
CA GLY A 93 -12.61 9.75 1.70
C GLY A 93 -12.05 10.90 2.54
N LYS A 94 -11.61 10.65 3.76
CA LYS A 94 -11.00 11.68 4.60
C LYS A 94 -9.58 11.97 4.14
N TYR A 95 -9.12 13.21 4.35
CA TYR A 95 -7.74 13.60 4.12
C TYR A 95 -6.80 12.90 5.10
N ALA A 96 -5.55 12.70 4.70
CA ALA A 96 -4.53 12.08 5.57
C ALA A 96 -4.38 12.82 6.90
N GLU A 97 -4.39 14.15 6.88
CA GLU A 97 -4.31 14.98 8.08
C GLU A 97 -5.46 14.72 9.05
N ASP A 98 -6.66 14.58 8.53
CA ASP A 98 -7.86 14.31 9.34
C ASP A 98 -7.81 12.91 9.95
N ILE A 99 -7.36 11.92 9.18
CA ILE A 99 -7.19 10.55 9.68
C ILE A 99 -6.19 10.52 10.82
N ALA A 100 -5.04 11.19 10.66
CA ALA A 100 -4.03 11.27 11.72
C ALA A 100 -4.61 11.89 13.00
N LYS A 101 -5.33 12.99 12.86
CA LYS A 101 -5.97 13.67 13.98
C LYS A 101 -7.00 12.78 14.67
N MET A 102 -7.84 12.10 13.90
CA MET A 102 -8.82 11.15 14.43
C MET A 102 -8.15 9.98 15.16
N ALA A 103 -7.00 9.53 14.68
CA ALA A 103 -6.23 8.48 15.34
C ALA A 103 -5.46 8.96 16.57
N GLY A 104 -5.29 10.27 16.73
CA GLY A 104 -4.66 10.85 17.91
C GLY A 104 -3.18 11.19 17.73
N PHE A 105 -2.75 11.53 16.53
CA PHE A 105 -1.39 12.02 16.29
C PHE A 105 -1.37 13.14 15.24
N GLU A 106 -0.25 13.85 15.20
CA GLU A 106 -0.08 14.98 14.30
C GLU A 106 0.88 14.64 13.18
N VAL A 107 0.64 15.23 12.00
CA VAL A 107 1.51 15.12 10.83
C VAL A 107 1.77 16.51 10.27
N PRO A 108 2.84 16.70 9.48
CA PRO A 108 3.08 17.97 8.83
C PRO A 108 1.90 18.42 7.98
N LYS A 109 1.65 19.73 7.98
CA LYS A 109 0.61 20.32 7.15
C LYS A 109 0.91 20.02 5.67
N GLY A 110 -0.11 19.61 4.94
CA GLY A 110 0.04 19.26 3.53
C GLY A 110 0.34 17.77 3.30
N THR A 111 0.42 16.96 4.34
CA THR A 111 0.57 15.52 4.20
C THR A 111 -0.59 14.93 3.39
N VAL A 112 -0.26 14.18 2.33
CA VAL A 112 -1.27 13.63 1.41
C VAL A 112 -1.48 12.13 1.57
N ILE A 113 -0.50 11.41 2.11
CA ILE A 113 -0.57 9.96 2.35
C ILE A 113 0.08 9.63 3.69
N LEU A 114 -0.56 8.74 4.44
CA LEU A 114 0.03 8.08 5.62
C LEU A 114 0.55 6.71 5.16
N ALA A 115 1.83 6.46 5.32
CA ALA A 115 2.44 5.18 4.96
C ALA A 115 2.83 4.42 6.21
N ALA A 116 2.63 3.11 6.19
CA ALA A 116 2.97 2.23 7.30
C ALA A 116 3.72 1.00 6.79
N GLU A 117 4.87 0.73 7.38
CA GLU A 117 5.62 -0.49 7.07
C GLU A 117 4.91 -1.70 7.67
N CYS A 118 4.67 -2.71 6.83
CA CYS A 118 4.05 -3.96 7.23
C CYS A 118 5.00 -5.12 6.95
N LYS A 119 4.91 -6.19 7.73
CA LYS A 119 5.82 -7.34 7.63
C LYS A 119 5.35 -8.38 6.63
N GLU A 120 4.03 -8.52 6.47
CA GLU A 120 3.43 -9.55 5.63
C GLU A 120 2.08 -9.08 5.11
N VAL A 121 1.55 -9.76 4.11
CA VAL A 121 0.19 -9.57 3.62
C VAL A 121 -0.73 -10.54 4.35
N GLY A 122 -1.87 -10.06 4.83
CA GLY A 122 -2.88 -10.94 5.40
C GLY A 122 -3.48 -10.44 6.70
N VAL A 123 -4.20 -11.33 7.36
CA VAL A 123 -5.01 -11.04 8.54
C VAL A 123 -4.22 -10.37 9.67
N ASN A 124 -2.97 -10.79 9.89
CA ASN A 124 -2.16 -10.26 10.98
C ASN A 124 -1.73 -8.79 10.80
N GLU A 125 -1.79 -8.29 9.57
CA GLU A 125 -1.47 -6.91 9.25
C GLU A 125 -2.71 -6.24 8.65
N PRO A 126 -3.60 -5.66 9.48
CA PRO A 126 -4.87 -5.10 9.01
C PRO A 126 -4.71 -4.02 7.95
N LEU A 127 -3.60 -3.27 7.96
CA LEU A 127 -3.37 -2.22 6.96
C LEU A 127 -3.07 -2.77 5.56
N THR A 128 -2.91 -4.08 5.40
CA THR A 128 -2.83 -4.71 4.07
C THR A 128 -4.20 -4.98 3.46
N ARG A 129 -5.29 -4.67 4.15
CA ARG A 129 -6.66 -4.72 3.60
C ARG A 129 -6.96 -3.49 2.75
N GLU A 130 -8.04 -3.55 1.99
CA GLU A 130 -8.59 -2.38 1.30
C GLU A 130 -9.01 -1.32 2.33
N LYS A 131 -8.58 -0.08 2.12
CA LYS A 131 -8.74 0.98 3.11
C LYS A 131 -9.58 2.16 2.65
N LEU A 132 -9.76 2.33 1.34
CA LEU A 132 -10.53 3.40 0.72
C LEU A 132 -10.20 4.78 1.31
N SER A 133 -8.91 5.02 1.52
CA SER A 133 -8.38 6.17 2.21
C SER A 133 -6.92 6.39 1.82
N PRO A 134 -6.33 7.56 2.10
CA PRO A 134 -4.93 7.82 1.75
C PRO A 134 -3.95 7.17 2.74
N VAL A 135 -4.16 5.91 3.05
CA VAL A 135 -3.28 5.11 3.91
C VAL A 135 -2.69 3.98 3.05
N LEU A 136 -1.36 3.93 2.98
CA LEU A 136 -0.61 3.00 2.14
C LEU A 136 0.22 2.06 3.00
N ALA A 137 0.04 0.75 2.81
CA ALA A 137 0.95 -0.24 3.40
C ALA A 137 2.21 -0.33 2.53
N VAL A 138 3.37 -0.48 3.17
CA VAL A 138 4.65 -0.63 2.47
C VAL A 138 5.31 -1.91 2.97
N LEU A 139 5.64 -2.80 2.05
CA LEU A 139 6.24 -4.10 2.36
C LEU A 139 7.56 -4.27 1.60
N LYS A 140 8.50 -4.92 2.25
CA LYS A 140 9.79 -5.27 1.64
C LYS A 140 9.70 -6.67 1.03
N SER A 141 10.12 -6.82 -0.22
CA SER A 141 10.27 -8.14 -0.82
C SER A 141 11.72 -8.58 -0.82
N THR A 142 11.95 -9.85 -0.54
CA THR A 142 13.30 -10.43 -0.45
C THR A 142 13.85 -10.88 -1.79
N SER A 143 12.98 -11.00 -2.80
CA SER A 143 13.33 -11.43 -4.15
C SER A 143 12.23 -11.03 -5.12
N THR A 144 12.48 -11.14 -6.41
CA THR A 144 11.45 -10.95 -7.45
C THR A 144 10.27 -11.91 -7.22
N GLU A 145 10.57 -13.17 -6.94
CA GLU A 145 9.54 -14.18 -6.68
C GLU A 145 8.69 -13.81 -5.46
N ASP A 146 9.32 -13.36 -4.39
CA ASP A 146 8.64 -12.93 -3.17
C ASP A 146 7.74 -11.70 -3.43
N GLY A 147 8.23 -10.75 -4.23
CA GLY A 147 7.44 -9.56 -4.60
C GLY A 147 6.19 -9.92 -5.39
N ILE A 148 6.32 -10.82 -6.35
CA ILE A 148 5.18 -11.31 -7.15
C ILE A 148 4.21 -12.10 -6.27
N GLU A 149 4.73 -12.95 -5.38
CA GLU A 149 3.89 -13.74 -4.45
C GLU A 149 3.11 -12.85 -3.49
N LYS A 150 3.76 -11.84 -2.91
CA LYS A 150 3.06 -10.87 -2.04
C LYS A 150 1.98 -10.11 -2.80
N SER A 151 2.23 -9.78 -4.06
CA SER A 151 1.25 -9.12 -4.92
C SER A 151 0.04 -10.03 -5.19
N ARG A 152 0.29 -11.31 -5.45
CA ARG A 152 -0.77 -12.31 -5.58
C ARG A 152 -1.61 -12.40 -4.31
N GLN A 153 -0.94 -12.47 -3.16
CA GLN A 153 -1.61 -12.52 -1.86
C GLN A 153 -2.50 -11.28 -1.65
N MET A 154 -2.03 -10.09 -2.01
CA MET A 154 -2.81 -8.86 -1.90
C MET A 154 -4.10 -8.94 -2.71
N VAL A 155 -4.02 -9.38 -3.95
CA VAL A 155 -5.19 -9.46 -4.84
C VAL A 155 -6.22 -10.46 -4.33
N GLU A 156 -5.76 -11.57 -3.73
CA GLU A 156 -6.63 -12.63 -3.22
C GLU A 156 -7.13 -12.39 -1.80
N PHE A 157 -6.48 -11.48 -1.08
CA PHE A 157 -6.84 -11.13 0.29
C PHE A 157 -7.97 -10.14 0.32
N ASN A 158 -8.97 -10.07 0.84
CA ASN A 158 -10.00 -9.01 0.97
C ASN A 158 -10.69 -8.65 -0.36
N GLY A 159 -10.88 -9.64 -1.23
CA GLY A 159 -11.64 -9.48 -2.48
C GLY A 159 -10.80 -9.73 -3.72
N LEU A 160 -11.39 -10.41 -4.68
CA LEU A 160 -10.69 -10.81 -5.90
C LEU A 160 -10.56 -9.69 -6.92
N GLY A 161 -9.38 -9.56 -7.44
CA GLY A 161 -9.15 -9.36 -8.86
C GLY A 161 -9.40 -8.00 -9.47
N HIS A 162 -9.39 -6.88 -8.76
CA HIS A 162 -9.65 -5.62 -9.45
C HIS A 162 -8.46 -5.20 -10.33
N SER A 163 -7.36 -4.77 -9.73
CA SER A 163 -6.18 -4.28 -10.45
C SER A 163 -4.91 -4.67 -9.71
N ALA A 164 -3.81 -4.71 -10.44
CA ALA A 164 -2.48 -4.87 -9.87
C ALA A 164 -1.49 -4.10 -10.76
N ALA A 165 -0.53 -3.42 -10.13
CA ALA A 165 0.48 -2.65 -10.83
C ALA A 165 1.87 -3.25 -10.61
N VAL A 166 2.70 -3.22 -11.66
CA VAL A 166 4.11 -3.60 -11.62
C VAL A 166 4.96 -2.50 -12.22
N HIS A 167 6.03 -2.15 -11.53
CA HIS A 167 7.00 -1.14 -11.98
C HIS A 167 8.35 -1.82 -12.18
N THR A 168 8.76 -1.95 -13.42
CA THR A 168 10.03 -2.58 -13.78
C THR A 168 10.41 -2.23 -15.22
N GLN A 169 11.70 -2.17 -15.51
CA GLN A 169 12.23 -2.10 -16.88
C GLN A 169 12.44 -3.48 -17.47
N ASP A 170 12.32 -4.54 -16.68
CA ASP A 170 12.48 -5.92 -17.13
C ASP A 170 11.14 -6.47 -17.63
N ALA A 171 11.01 -6.64 -18.94
CA ALA A 171 9.79 -7.14 -19.57
C ALA A 171 9.45 -8.57 -19.13
N ASP A 172 10.45 -9.39 -18.85
CA ASP A 172 10.22 -10.77 -18.38
C ASP A 172 9.58 -10.79 -17.00
N VAL A 173 10.00 -9.87 -16.13
CA VAL A 173 9.38 -9.70 -14.79
C VAL A 173 7.94 -9.24 -14.93
N ALA A 174 7.66 -8.29 -15.79
CA ALA A 174 6.30 -7.80 -16.03
C ALA A 174 5.40 -8.92 -16.57
N GLU A 175 5.92 -9.76 -17.48
CA GLU A 175 5.20 -10.90 -18.02
C GLU A 175 4.89 -11.94 -16.95
N GLU A 176 5.88 -12.30 -16.13
CA GLU A 176 5.70 -13.26 -15.03
C GLU A 176 4.69 -12.74 -14.00
N PHE A 177 4.77 -11.47 -13.67
CA PHE A 177 3.80 -10.81 -12.79
C PHE A 177 2.37 -10.99 -13.35
N GLY A 178 2.18 -10.72 -14.63
CA GLY A 178 0.87 -10.84 -15.28
C GLY A 178 0.34 -12.27 -15.31
N LYS A 179 1.22 -13.28 -15.35
CA LYS A 179 0.82 -14.69 -15.31
C LYS A 179 0.40 -15.16 -13.93
N VAL A 180 1.05 -14.66 -12.89
CA VAL A 180 0.88 -15.13 -11.51
C VAL A 180 -0.20 -14.36 -10.78
N VAL A 181 -0.25 -13.05 -10.96
CA VAL A 181 -1.18 -12.18 -10.24
C VAL A 181 -2.52 -12.13 -10.96
N ARG A 182 -3.56 -12.66 -10.31
CA ARG A 182 -4.91 -12.79 -10.89
C ARG A 182 -5.74 -11.54 -10.64
N ALA A 183 -5.48 -10.50 -11.41
CA ALA A 183 -6.29 -9.28 -11.38
C ALA A 183 -7.00 -9.10 -12.73
N CYS A 184 -8.13 -8.41 -12.73
CA CYS A 184 -8.84 -8.08 -13.97
C CYS A 184 -8.02 -7.16 -14.87
N ARG A 185 -7.16 -6.35 -14.26
CA ARG A 185 -6.34 -5.38 -14.97
C ARG A 185 -4.91 -5.38 -14.41
N ILE A 186 -3.95 -5.60 -15.28
CA ILE A 186 -2.53 -5.50 -14.94
C ILE A 186 -1.99 -4.21 -15.55
N ILE A 187 -1.34 -3.40 -14.73
CA ILE A 187 -0.81 -2.11 -15.14
C ILE A 187 0.72 -2.15 -15.03
N TRP A 188 1.38 -1.78 -16.10
CA TRP A 188 2.84 -1.80 -16.17
C TRP A 188 3.39 -0.39 -16.32
N ASN A 189 4.24 0.03 -15.36
CA ASN A 189 4.93 1.32 -15.33
C ASN A 189 3.98 2.53 -15.44
N SER A 190 2.86 2.48 -14.75
CA SER A 190 1.82 3.51 -14.84
C SER A 190 1.03 3.59 -13.53
N PRO A 191 0.35 4.72 -13.24
CA PRO A 191 -0.57 4.78 -12.10
C PRO A 191 -1.71 3.78 -12.25
N SER A 192 -2.17 3.24 -11.14
CA SER A 192 -3.26 2.26 -11.13
C SER A 192 -4.69 2.88 -11.29
#